data_536e62e778d67a36ddfb5673e60d000b
#
_entry.id   536e62e778d67a36ddfb5673e60d000b
#
_cell.length_a   1.000
_cell.length_b   1.000
_cell.length_c   1.000
_cell.angle_alpha   90.00
_cell.angle_beta   90.00
_cell.angle_gamma   90.00
#
_symmetry.space_group_name_H-M   'P 1'
#
loop_
_entity.id
_entity.type
_entity.pdbx_description
1 polymer ?
#
loop_
_entity_poly.entity_id
_entity_poly.type
_entity_poly.pdbx_seq_one_letter_code
_entity_poly.pdbx_strand_id
1 'polypeptide(L)'
;MRKLGVFNNVSLDGYFVDAYGDMRWAYRDKPDAEWNAFVAGNASGGGELLFGRITYELMASYWPTPLAKQNMPAVAEAMNRMPKIVFSRTLGKVTWNNTKLLKGDLATEVRKLKNEPGPDIVILGSGSIVSQLAQEGLIDEFQIVVNPIILGKGRTMFDGLKERVTLKLVKSRVFGNGNVVQDYEPAARDA
;
A
#
# COMPACT_ATOMS: atom_id res chain seq x y z
N MET A 1 -19.53 4.11 -6.15
CA MET A 1 -18.81 3.54 -4.97
C MET A 1 -17.33 3.70 -5.25
N ARG A 2 -16.54 4.18 -4.29
CA ARG A 2 -15.08 4.32 -4.41
C ARG A 2 -14.42 2.95 -4.42
N LYS A 3 -13.41 2.76 -5.25
CA LYS A 3 -12.60 1.55 -5.21
C LYS A 3 -11.61 1.59 -4.05
N LEU A 4 -11.26 0.42 -3.52
CA LEU A 4 -10.20 0.22 -2.56
C LEU A 4 -9.12 -0.64 -3.19
N GLY A 5 -7.97 -0.05 -3.45
CA GLY A 5 -6.79 -0.72 -4.00
C GLY A 5 -5.71 -0.97 -2.94
N VAL A 6 -4.82 -1.89 -3.25
CA VAL A 6 -3.58 -2.14 -2.49
C VAL A 6 -2.39 -1.89 -3.41
N PHE A 7 -1.41 -1.12 -2.95
CA PHE A 7 -0.11 -1.02 -3.60
C PHE A 7 0.99 -1.39 -2.62
N ASN A 8 1.66 -2.51 -2.85
CA ASN A 8 2.70 -3.01 -1.95
C ASN A 8 3.83 -3.75 -2.66
N ASN A 9 4.99 -3.75 -2.01
CA ASN A 9 6.16 -4.51 -2.42
C ASN A 9 6.23 -5.83 -1.66
N VAL A 10 6.61 -6.90 -2.36
CA VAL A 10 6.95 -8.20 -1.77
C VAL A 10 8.28 -8.70 -2.32
N SER A 11 8.99 -9.50 -1.54
CA SER A 11 10.16 -10.25 -2.02
C SER A 11 9.70 -11.40 -2.94
N LEU A 12 10.64 -12.00 -3.68
CA LEU A 12 10.34 -13.15 -4.54
C LEU A 12 9.76 -14.34 -3.76
N ASP A 13 10.17 -14.51 -2.51
CA ASP A 13 9.66 -15.53 -1.58
C ASP A 13 8.45 -15.05 -0.74
N GLY A 14 7.80 -13.93 -1.11
CA GLY A 14 6.49 -13.51 -0.64
C GLY A 14 6.47 -12.71 0.66
N TYR A 15 7.60 -12.27 1.18
CA TYR A 15 7.64 -11.45 2.38
C TYR A 15 7.40 -9.98 2.09
N PHE A 16 6.59 -9.35 2.93
CA PHE A 16 6.27 -7.93 2.91
C PHE A 16 7.27 -7.09 3.73
N VAL A 17 7.71 -7.64 4.87
CA VAL A 17 8.79 -7.11 5.68
C VAL A 17 9.76 -8.22 6.04
N ASP A 18 11.02 -7.89 6.26
CA ASP A 18 12.03 -8.85 6.70
C ASP A 18 11.82 -9.29 8.17
N ALA A 19 12.75 -10.07 8.70
CA ALA A 19 12.71 -10.57 10.07
C ALA A 19 12.78 -9.48 11.14
N TYR A 20 13.20 -8.27 10.77
CA TYR A 20 13.32 -7.10 11.66
C TYR A 20 12.15 -6.14 11.48
N GLY A 21 11.21 -6.43 10.58
CA GLY A 21 10.08 -5.56 10.25
C GLY A 21 10.43 -4.42 9.28
N ASP A 22 11.57 -4.53 8.59
CA ASP A 22 12.07 -3.52 7.67
C ASP A 22 11.65 -3.83 6.23
N MET A 23 11.36 -2.80 5.43
CA MET A 23 11.06 -2.88 4.00
C MET A 23 12.07 -2.11 3.13
N ARG A 24 13.16 -1.60 3.69
CA ARG A 24 14.18 -0.86 2.93
C ARG A 24 14.83 -1.69 1.82
N TRP A 25 14.77 -3.00 1.90
CA TRP A 25 15.18 -3.94 0.86
C TRP A 25 14.44 -3.73 -0.48
N ALA A 26 13.24 -3.14 -0.45
CA ALA A 26 12.47 -2.80 -1.66
C ALA A 26 12.99 -1.53 -2.37
N TYR A 27 13.76 -0.70 -1.69
CA TYR A 27 14.34 0.52 -2.24
C TYR A 27 15.71 0.22 -2.82
N ARG A 28 15.81 0.19 -4.14
CA ARG A 28 17.07 -0.11 -4.84
C ARG A 28 17.70 1.16 -5.36
N ASP A 29 19.01 1.27 -5.16
CA ASP A 29 19.83 2.40 -5.63
C ASP A 29 20.12 2.34 -7.14
N LYS A 30 19.50 1.45 -7.90
CA LYS A 30 19.68 1.39 -9.35
C LYS A 30 18.75 2.38 -10.03
N PRO A 31 19.30 3.41 -10.69
CA PRO A 31 18.48 4.34 -11.46
C PRO A 31 17.80 3.59 -12.61
N ASP A 32 16.48 3.62 -12.62
CA ASP A 32 15.63 3.10 -13.68
C ASP A 32 14.57 4.17 -13.97
N ALA A 33 14.73 4.85 -15.11
CA ALA A 33 13.86 5.96 -15.47
C ALA A 33 12.41 5.52 -15.67
N GLU A 34 12.19 4.32 -16.21
CA GLU A 34 10.85 3.76 -16.42
C GLU A 34 10.18 3.42 -15.09
N TRP A 35 10.93 2.81 -14.16
CA TRP A 35 10.47 2.55 -12.80
C TRP A 35 10.13 3.85 -12.06
N ASN A 36 11.00 4.84 -12.11
CA ASN A 36 10.78 6.13 -11.47
C ASN A 36 9.55 6.84 -12.03
N ALA A 37 9.35 6.80 -13.36
CA ALA A 37 8.16 7.34 -14.00
C ALA A 37 6.89 6.60 -13.58
N PHE A 38 6.94 5.27 -13.44
CA PHE A 38 5.83 4.47 -12.94
C PHE A 38 5.45 4.84 -11.50
N VAL A 39 6.43 4.92 -10.59
CA VAL A 39 6.19 5.30 -9.18
C VAL A 39 5.63 6.72 -9.07
N ALA A 40 6.21 7.66 -9.82
CA ALA A 40 5.72 9.04 -9.87
C ALA A 40 4.29 9.12 -10.45
N GLY A 41 4.00 8.33 -11.49
CA GLY A 41 2.67 8.23 -12.09
C GLY A 41 1.62 7.72 -11.09
N ASN A 42 1.93 6.65 -10.35
CA ASN A 42 1.05 6.13 -9.31
C ASN A 42 0.77 7.19 -8.22
N ALA A 43 1.80 7.88 -7.76
CA ALA A 43 1.64 8.93 -6.76
C ALA A 43 0.84 10.13 -7.29
N SER A 44 1.04 10.51 -8.57
CA SER A 44 0.38 11.65 -9.20
C SER A 44 -1.07 11.36 -9.60
N GLY A 45 -1.45 10.10 -9.77
CA GLY A 45 -2.80 9.67 -10.12
C GLY A 45 -3.85 10.06 -9.09
N GLY A 46 -3.41 10.48 -7.92
CA GLY A 46 -4.29 10.90 -6.84
C GLY A 46 -4.83 9.71 -6.05
N GLY A 47 -5.81 9.98 -5.20
CA GLY A 47 -6.42 8.99 -4.33
C GLY A 47 -6.41 9.46 -2.89
N GLU A 48 -7.03 8.68 -2.00
CA GLU A 48 -6.92 8.84 -0.55
C GLU A 48 -6.10 7.67 0.01
N LEU A 49 -5.04 7.97 0.75
CA LEU A 49 -4.15 6.95 1.28
C LEU A 49 -4.69 6.36 2.57
N LEU A 50 -4.62 5.04 2.71
CA LEU A 50 -5.04 4.34 3.92
C LEU A 50 -3.86 3.61 4.55
N PHE A 51 -3.64 3.86 5.84
CA PHE A 51 -2.52 3.31 6.61
C PHE A 51 -2.99 2.66 7.91
N GLY A 52 -2.28 1.65 8.37
CA GLY A 52 -2.19 1.33 9.78
C GLY A 52 -1.14 2.20 10.49
N ARG A 53 -1.13 2.18 11.82
CA ARG A 53 -0.26 3.03 12.64
C ARG A 53 1.21 2.97 12.25
N ILE A 54 1.79 1.77 12.19
CA ILE A 54 3.24 1.60 11.95
C ILE A 54 3.64 2.19 10.59
N THR A 55 2.88 1.89 9.53
CA THR A 55 3.15 2.44 8.21
C THR A 55 2.97 3.96 8.18
N TYR A 56 1.93 4.46 8.86
CA TYR A 56 1.73 5.90 8.98
C TYR A 56 2.93 6.59 9.65
N GLU A 57 3.39 6.09 10.78
CA GLU A 57 4.52 6.66 11.51
C GLU A 57 5.79 6.67 10.65
N LEU A 58 6.05 5.57 9.91
CA LEU A 58 7.17 5.48 8.97
C LEU A 58 7.06 6.53 7.85
N MET A 59 5.92 6.61 7.18
CA MET A 59 5.68 7.53 6.07
C MET A 59 5.70 9.00 6.51
N ALA A 60 5.09 9.31 7.66
CA ALA A 60 5.05 10.64 8.25
C ALA A 60 6.43 11.14 8.72
N SER A 61 7.34 10.24 9.07
CA SER A 61 8.71 10.60 9.42
C SER A 61 9.60 10.94 8.22
N TYR A 62 9.24 10.47 7.01
CA TYR A 62 10.05 10.65 5.82
C TYR A 62 9.50 11.68 4.83
N TRP A 63 8.26 11.53 4.36
CA TRP A 63 7.73 12.33 3.24
C TRP A 63 7.67 13.84 3.47
N PRO A 64 7.44 14.36 4.68
CA PRO A 64 7.49 15.81 4.92
C PRO A 64 8.90 16.41 4.94
N THR A 65 9.96 15.60 4.95
CA THR A 65 11.34 16.06 5.13
C THR A 65 11.91 16.72 3.86
N PRO A 66 12.90 17.63 4.01
CA PRO A 66 13.67 18.15 2.88
C PRO A 66 14.37 17.06 2.08
N LEU A 67 14.84 15.99 2.74
CA LEU A 67 15.50 14.85 2.09
C LEU A 67 14.57 14.13 1.11
N ALA A 68 13.32 13.87 1.50
CA ALA A 68 12.34 13.25 0.61
C ALA A 68 12.04 14.14 -0.62
N LYS A 69 11.94 15.45 -0.41
CA LYS A 69 11.75 16.43 -1.51
C LYS A 69 12.94 16.49 -2.45
N GLN A 70 14.15 16.29 -1.95
CA GLN A 70 15.35 16.25 -2.76
C GLN A 70 15.47 14.95 -3.57
N ASN A 71 15.19 13.80 -2.92
CA ASN A 71 15.35 12.49 -3.54
C ASN A 71 14.25 12.15 -4.54
N MET A 72 13.00 12.50 -4.22
CA MET A 72 11.80 12.13 -4.99
C MET A 72 10.76 13.28 -4.98
N PRO A 73 11.06 14.42 -5.61
CA PRO A 73 10.28 15.66 -5.46
C PRO A 73 8.80 15.48 -5.84
N ALA A 74 8.50 14.85 -6.96
CA ALA A 74 7.13 14.63 -7.43
C ALA A 74 6.34 13.71 -6.48
N VAL A 75 6.98 12.63 -6.00
CA VAL A 75 6.34 11.70 -5.06
C VAL A 75 6.14 12.36 -3.71
N ALA A 76 7.14 13.09 -3.19
CA ALA A 76 7.04 13.80 -1.92
C ALA A 76 5.91 14.84 -1.94
N GLU A 77 5.77 15.60 -3.04
CA GLU A 77 4.68 16.55 -3.22
C GLU A 77 3.31 15.84 -3.18
N ALA A 78 3.15 14.78 -3.97
CA ALA A 78 1.92 14.00 -4.03
C ALA A 78 1.55 13.39 -2.66
N MET A 79 2.50 12.72 -1.98
CA MET A 79 2.30 12.13 -0.67
C MET A 79 1.88 13.15 0.40
N ASN A 80 2.42 14.36 0.35
CA ASN A 80 2.05 15.43 1.28
C ASN A 80 0.68 16.04 0.95
N ARG A 81 0.31 16.11 -0.33
CA ARG A 81 -0.96 16.71 -0.78
C ARG A 81 -2.16 15.78 -0.62
N MET A 82 -2.01 14.49 -0.92
CA MET A 82 -3.12 13.53 -0.87
C MET A 82 -3.79 13.48 0.52
N PRO A 83 -5.13 13.35 0.60
CA PRO A 83 -5.80 13.02 1.85
C PRO A 83 -5.38 11.66 2.35
N LYS A 84 -5.37 11.50 3.66
CA LYS A 84 -4.87 10.30 4.35
C LYS A 84 -5.80 9.86 5.45
N ILE A 85 -5.96 8.55 5.60
CA ILE A 85 -6.68 7.91 6.69
C ILE A 85 -5.73 6.98 7.43
N VAL A 86 -5.72 7.07 8.74
CA VAL A 86 -4.98 6.16 9.61
C VAL A 86 -5.95 5.40 10.49
N PHE A 87 -5.88 4.08 10.46
CA PHE A 87 -6.58 3.24 11.41
C PHE A 87 -5.67 2.87 12.57
N SER A 88 -6.03 3.30 13.78
CA SER A 88 -5.31 2.94 14.99
C SER A 88 -6.15 3.15 16.24
N ARG A 89 -6.18 2.15 17.12
CA ARG A 89 -6.78 2.26 18.45
C ARG A 89 -5.85 2.90 19.47
N THR A 90 -4.54 2.86 19.21
CA THR A 90 -3.50 3.29 20.15
C THR A 90 -2.89 4.64 19.84
N LEU A 91 -2.98 5.12 18.59
CA LEU A 91 -2.46 6.43 18.22
C LEU A 91 -3.32 7.54 18.85
N GLY A 92 -2.68 8.47 19.56
CA GLY A 92 -3.36 9.58 20.22
C GLY A 92 -3.77 10.67 19.23
N LYS A 93 -2.84 11.08 18.35
CA LYS A 93 -3.02 12.15 17.36
C LYS A 93 -2.23 11.88 16.09
N VAL A 94 -2.61 12.54 15.02
CA VAL A 94 -1.90 12.59 13.74
C VAL A 94 -1.25 13.97 13.56
N THR A 95 -0.09 14.00 12.93
CA THR A 95 0.71 15.22 12.73
C THR A 95 1.01 15.52 11.28
N TRP A 96 0.89 14.52 10.39
CA TRP A 96 1.07 14.72 8.97
C TRP A 96 -0.16 15.39 8.36
N ASN A 97 0.06 16.40 7.52
CA ASN A 97 -1.02 17.19 6.91
C ASN A 97 -2.04 16.32 6.17
N ASN A 98 -3.30 16.77 6.12
CA ASN A 98 -4.40 16.11 5.43
C ASN A 98 -4.66 14.67 5.92
N THR A 99 -4.45 14.41 7.21
CA THR A 99 -4.61 13.07 7.80
C THR A 99 -5.80 13.04 8.78
N LYS A 100 -6.66 12.03 8.62
CA LYS A 100 -7.77 11.70 9.53
C LYS A 100 -7.44 10.43 10.31
N LEU A 101 -7.62 10.43 11.63
CA LEU A 101 -7.48 9.24 12.48
C LEU A 101 -8.85 8.61 12.69
N LEU A 102 -8.96 7.31 12.38
CA LEU A 102 -10.13 6.51 12.66
C LEU A 102 -9.80 5.42 13.69
N LYS A 103 -10.71 5.22 14.65
CA LYS A 103 -10.55 4.26 15.76
C LYS A 103 -11.64 3.19 15.80
N GLY A 104 -12.60 3.25 14.91
CA GLY A 104 -13.72 2.33 14.82
C GLY A 104 -13.33 0.92 14.35
N ASP A 105 -14.34 0.12 14.09
CA ASP A 105 -14.16 -1.17 13.44
C ASP A 105 -13.73 -0.95 11.99
N LEU A 106 -12.61 -1.59 11.59
CA LEU A 106 -11.96 -1.35 10.31
C LEU A 106 -12.89 -1.62 9.12
N ALA A 107 -13.55 -2.77 9.11
CA ALA A 107 -14.39 -3.18 7.98
C ALA A 107 -15.62 -2.27 7.87
N THR A 108 -16.24 -1.94 8.99
CA THR A 108 -17.39 -1.03 9.05
C THR A 108 -17.03 0.36 8.53
N GLU A 109 -15.93 0.92 8.99
CA GLU A 109 -15.50 2.25 8.55
C GLU A 109 -15.12 2.27 7.07
N VAL A 110 -14.45 1.23 6.58
CA VAL A 110 -14.09 1.13 5.15
C VAL A 110 -15.33 1.00 4.27
N ARG A 111 -16.37 0.23 4.68
CA ARG A 111 -17.65 0.16 3.95
C ARG A 111 -18.31 1.55 3.86
N LYS A 112 -18.28 2.34 4.94
CA LYS A 112 -18.80 3.72 4.91
C LYS A 112 -17.99 4.59 3.93
N LEU A 113 -16.66 4.58 4.04
CA LEU A 113 -15.77 5.34 3.17
C LEU A 113 -15.98 5.01 1.68
N LYS A 114 -16.16 3.73 1.35
CA LYS A 114 -16.42 3.32 -0.05
C LYS A 114 -17.76 3.88 -0.59
N ASN A 115 -18.73 4.16 0.26
CA ASN A 115 -20.04 4.71 -0.12
C ASN A 115 -20.08 6.25 -0.08
N GLU A 116 -19.10 6.90 0.52
CA GLU A 116 -18.99 8.36 0.52
C GLU A 116 -18.45 8.87 -0.84
N PRO A 117 -18.79 10.11 -1.25
CA PRO A 117 -18.16 10.74 -2.41
C PRO A 117 -16.69 11.03 -2.11
N GLY A 118 -15.84 10.82 -3.10
CA GLY A 118 -14.40 11.07 -2.97
C GLY A 118 -13.57 10.30 -3.99
N PRO A 119 -12.25 10.48 -3.99
CA PRO A 119 -11.35 9.72 -4.82
C PRO A 119 -11.25 8.25 -4.34
N ASP A 120 -10.74 7.38 -5.18
CA ASP A 120 -10.46 6.00 -4.80
C ASP A 120 -9.45 5.93 -3.65
N ILE A 121 -9.49 4.84 -2.89
CA ILE A 121 -8.68 4.65 -1.69
C ILE A 121 -7.56 3.66 -2.01
N VAL A 122 -6.34 3.96 -1.56
CA VAL A 122 -5.18 3.09 -1.76
C VAL A 122 -4.54 2.75 -0.42
N ILE A 123 -4.44 1.47 -0.11
CA ILE A 123 -3.70 0.97 1.04
C ILE A 123 -2.22 0.90 0.66
N LEU A 124 -1.39 1.65 1.37
CA LEU A 124 0.06 1.51 1.31
C LEU A 124 0.56 0.83 2.58
N GLY A 125 1.28 -0.26 2.42
CA GLY A 125 1.77 -1.01 3.56
C GLY A 125 0.67 -1.66 4.39
N SER A 126 0.94 -1.83 5.71
CA SER A 126 -0.04 -2.31 6.71
C SER A 126 -0.63 -3.68 6.38
N GLY A 127 0.21 -4.73 6.39
CA GLY A 127 -0.23 -6.10 6.10
C GLY A 127 -1.44 -6.53 6.92
N SER A 128 -1.53 -6.14 8.20
CA SER A 128 -2.70 -6.44 9.04
C SER A 128 -4.00 -5.77 8.58
N ILE A 129 -3.92 -4.59 7.94
CA ILE A 129 -5.06 -3.93 7.31
C ILE A 129 -5.46 -4.69 6.05
N VAL A 130 -4.47 -5.02 5.21
CA VAL A 130 -4.70 -5.74 3.95
C VAL A 130 -5.32 -7.11 4.20
N SER A 131 -4.78 -7.92 5.13
CA SER A 131 -5.32 -9.24 5.42
C SER A 131 -6.75 -9.19 5.94
N GLN A 132 -7.07 -8.27 6.86
CA GLN A 132 -8.43 -8.11 7.39
C GLN A 132 -9.42 -7.69 6.29
N LEU A 133 -9.07 -6.70 5.46
CA LEU A 133 -9.96 -6.20 4.40
C LEU A 133 -10.08 -7.18 3.23
N ALA A 134 -9.05 -7.96 2.94
CA ALA A 134 -9.11 -9.05 1.97
C ALA A 134 -10.06 -10.17 2.44
N GLN A 135 -10.01 -10.54 3.73
CA GLN A 135 -10.92 -11.51 4.33
C GLN A 135 -12.39 -11.07 4.22
N GLU A 136 -12.67 -9.79 4.37
CA GLU A 136 -13.99 -9.18 4.26
C GLU A 136 -14.45 -8.93 2.81
N GLY A 137 -13.60 -9.23 1.80
CA GLY A 137 -13.91 -9.00 0.39
C GLY A 137 -14.08 -7.52 0.03
N LEU A 138 -13.38 -6.63 0.76
CA LEU A 138 -13.53 -5.18 0.59
C LEU A 138 -12.50 -4.57 -0.37
N ILE A 139 -11.45 -5.31 -0.72
CA ILE A 139 -10.41 -4.87 -1.65
C ILE A 139 -10.85 -5.19 -3.07
N ASP A 140 -10.83 -4.18 -3.93
CA ASP A 140 -11.24 -4.28 -5.34
C ASP A 140 -10.05 -4.57 -6.26
N GLU A 141 -8.86 -4.07 -5.90
CA GLU A 141 -7.67 -4.16 -6.75
C GLU A 141 -6.41 -4.42 -5.91
N PHE A 142 -5.52 -5.26 -6.41
CA PHE A 142 -4.21 -5.52 -5.80
C PHE A 142 -3.12 -5.23 -6.84
N GLN A 143 -2.33 -4.19 -6.61
CA GLN A 143 -1.12 -3.92 -7.38
C GLN A 143 0.08 -4.31 -6.54
N ILE A 144 0.72 -5.41 -6.91
CA ILE A 144 1.83 -6.02 -6.16
C ILE A 144 3.12 -5.90 -6.96
N VAL A 145 4.14 -5.36 -6.33
CA VAL A 145 5.49 -5.30 -6.87
C VAL A 145 6.28 -6.48 -6.33
N VAL A 146 6.60 -7.43 -7.18
CA VAL A 146 7.51 -8.53 -6.85
C VAL A 146 8.94 -8.06 -7.11
N ASN A 147 9.73 -7.98 -6.05
CA ASN A 147 11.13 -7.56 -6.11
C ASN A 147 12.04 -8.78 -6.29
N PRO A 148 13.10 -8.69 -7.11
CA PRO A 148 14.03 -9.80 -7.36
C PRO A 148 15.02 -9.98 -6.20
N ILE A 149 14.50 -10.29 -5.01
CA ILE A 149 15.24 -10.57 -3.78
C ILE A 149 14.56 -11.69 -3.01
N ILE A 150 15.35 -12.53 -2.37
CA ILE A 150 14.91 -13.57 -1.44
C ILE A 150 15.32 -13.15 -0.04
N LEU A 151 14.39 -13.10 0.89
CA LEU A 151 14.64 -12.71 2.29
C LEU A 151 14.83 -13.92 3.22
N GLY A 152 14.27 -15.07 2.85
CA GLY A 152 14.34 -16.33 3.62
C GLY A 152 13.49 -16.34 4.89
N LYS A 153 13.22 -15.19 5.51
CA LYS A 153 12.36 -15.04 6.67
C LYS A 153 11.80 -13.61 6.77
N GLY A 154 10.64 -13.49 7.40
CA GLY A 154 9.95 -12.21 7.54
C GLY A 154 8.47 -12.40 7.87
N ARG A 155 7.66 -11.41 7.57
CA ARG A 155 6.21 -11.49 7.69
C ARG A 155 5.56 -11.26 6.32
N THR A 156 4.58 -12.10 5.99
CA THR A 156 3.81 -11.97 4.76
C THR A 156 2.73 -10.90 4.89
N MET A 157 2.28 -10.36 3.76
CA MET A 157 1.23 -9.33 3.72
C MET A 157 -0.14 -9.90 4.12
N PHE A 158 -0.37 -11.19 3.87
CA PHE A 158 -1.66 -11.86 4.10
C PHE A 158 -1.63 -12.77 5.35
N ASP A 159 -0.72 -12.50 6.26
CA ASP A 159 -0.66 -13.24 7.52
C ASP A 159 -1.98 -13.11 8.30
N GLY A 160 -2.47 -14.25 8.81
CA GLY A 160 -3.74 -14.33 9.54
C GLY A 160 -5.00 -14.42 8.66
N LEU A 161 -4.88 -14.54 7.33
CA LEU A 161 -6.01 -14.84 6.46
C LEU A 161 -6.56 -16.24 6.78
N LYS A 162 -7.86 -16.35 7.03
CA LYS A 162 -8.51 -17.62 7.41
C LYS A 162 -8.99 -18.43 6.22
N GLU A 163 -9.42 -17.74 5.18
CA GLU A 163 -9.94 -18.34 3.96
C GLU A 163 -9.16 -17.85 2.75
N ARG A 164 -8.96 -18.71 1.77
CA ARG A 164 -8.31 -18.33 0.51
C ARG A 164 -9.13 -17.29 -0.24
N VAL A 165 -8.45 -16.35 -0.86
CA VAL A 165 -9.02 -15.39 -1.79
C VAL A 165 -8.44 -15.68 -3.17
N THR A 166 -9.28 -16.08 -4.12
CA THR A 166 -8.85 -16.31 -5.49
C THR A 166 -8.77 -14.98 -6.23
N LEU A 167 -7.66 -14.76 -6.93
CA LEU A 167 -7.41 -13.54 -7.69
C LEU A 167 -7.27 -13.87 -9.18
N LYS A 168 -7.72 -12.94 -10.03
CA LYS A 168 -7.52 -12.95 -11.47
C LYS A 168 -6.45 -11.94 -11.83
N LEU A 169 -5.40 -12.37 -12.52
CA LEU A 169 -4.39 -11.46 -13.08
C LEU A 169 -5.04 -10.62 -14.20
N VAL A 170 -4.93 -9.31 -14.07
CA VAL A 170 -5.43 -8.34 -15.06
C VAL A 170 -4.29 -7.86 -15.94
N LYS A 171 -3.13 -7.57 -15.34
CA LYS A 171 -1.97 -7.03 -16.04
C LYS A 171 -0.67 -7.41 -15.33
N SER A 172 0.40 -7.53 -16.10
CA SER A 172 1.76 -7.59 -15.55
C SER A 172 2.71 -6.70 -16.35
N ARG A 173 3.71 -6.15 -15.68
CA ARG A 173 4.75 -5.32 -16.30
C ARG A 173 6.10 -5.60 -15.66
N VAL A 174 7.09 -5.84 -16.51
CA VAL A 174 8.49 -6.05 -16.09
C VAL A 174 9.27 -4.76 -16.29
N PHE A 175 10.13 -4.42 -15.33
CA PHE A 175 11.00 -3.24 -15.36
C PHE A 175 12.47 -3.62 -15.49
N GLY A 176 13.28 -2.72 -16.02
CA GLY A 176 14.71 -2.94 -16.22
C GLY A 176 15.51 -3.20 -14.94
N ASN A 177 15.03 -2.71 -13.79
CA ASN A 177 15.59 -3.01 -12.47
C ASN A 177 15.26 -4.42 -11.94
N GLY A 178 14.48 -5.20 -12.68
CA GLY A 178 14.07 -6.56 -12.34
C GLY A 178 12.78 -6.64 -11.52
N ASN A 179 12.14 -5.53 -11.18
CA ASN A 179 10.82 -5.54 -10.53
C ASN A 179 9.75 -6.01 -11.51
N VAL A 180 8.78 -6.78 -11.02
CA VAL A 180 7.59 -7.17 -11.75
C VAL A 180 6.38 -6.63 -11.03
N VAL A 181 5.61 -5.76 -11.68
CA VAL A 181 4.32 -5.28 -11.17
C VAL A 181 3.22 -6.17 -11.70
N GLN A 182 2.36 -6.61 -10.82
CA GLN A 182 1.22 -7.47 -11.12
C GLN A 182 -0.05 -6.83 -10.56
N ASP A 183 -1.02 -6.60 -11.44
CA ASP A 183 -2.33 -6.07 -11.09
C ASP A 183 -3.34 -7.22 -11.08
N TYR A 184 -4.04 -7.39 -9.96
CA TYR A 184 -5.05 -8.42 -9.78
C TYR A 184 -6.38 -7.82 -9.32
N GLU A 185 -7.45 -8.51 -9.64
CA GLU A 185 -8.80 -8.31 -9.09
C GLU A 185 -9.26 -9.59 -8.38
N PRO A 186 -10.13 -9.50 -7.35
CA PRO A 186 -10.78 -10.69 -6.83
C PRO A 186 -11.52 -11.43 -7.94
N ALA A 187 -11.29 -12.74 -8.06
CA ALA A 187 -12.10 -13.56 -8.95
C ALA A 187 -13.55 -13.62 -8.44
N ALA A 188 -14.50 -13.74 -9.36
CA ALA A 188 -15.88 -14.02 -8.95
C ALA A 188 -15.88 -15.27 -8.04
N ARG A 189 -16.60 -15.22 -6.93
CA ARG A 189 -16.79 -16.42 -6.11
C ARG A 189 -17.61 -17.38 -6.96
N ASP A 190 -17.05 -18.58 -7.21
CA ASP A 190 -17.85 -19.66 -7.77
C ASP A 190 -19.03 -19.89 -6.79
N ALA A 191 -20.24 -19.82 -7.34
CA ALA A 191 -21.49 -19.96 -6.58
C ALA A 191 -21.67 -21.39 -6.08
#